data_81a4c66b583231e3de554492bc7797a1
#
_entry.id   81a4c66b583231e3de554492bc7797a1
#
_cell.length_a   1.000
_cell.length_b   1.000
_cell.length_c   1.000
_cell.angle_alpha   90.00
_cell.angle_beta   90.00
_cell.angle_gamma   90.00
#
_symmetry.space_group_name_H-M   'P 1'
#
loop_
_entity.id
_entity.type
_entity.pdbx_description
1 polymer ?
#
loop_
_entity_poly.entity_id
_entity_poly.type
_entity_poly.pdbx_seq_one_letter_code
_entity_poly.pdbx_strand_id
1 'polypeptide(L)'
;MLQMAKAFYADWRRYGKDAKKHEVWIRKHARNRGWSVNSRWMIYTNLKLWIADSEAMYGRRYCPCYEPSDDAELNRKLICPCQFAQEEIDTTGWCHCTLFGRGDLTAADYKRAEDQLMAEYRGTPLKLTDGVLDTRGQHMDVLRGLPVPDAIHQVKRAIGAVGLPLGVIVATRTEALHLERLAGLRSMHGEVVEGEDAWRVTLS
;
A
#
# COMPACT_ATOMS: atom_id res chain seq x y z
N MET A 1 -18.10 6.83 4.19
CA MET A 1 -17.49 8.15 3.94
C MET A 1 -16.83 8.75 5.20
N LEU A 2 -17.50 8.79 6.34
CA LEU A 2 -16.95 9.40 7.57
C LEU A 2 -15.65 8.74 8.07
N GLN A 3 -15.55 7.41 8.03
CA GLN A 3 -14.35 6.66 8.43
C GLN A 3 -13.15 6.94 7.51
N MET A 4 -13.38 7.02 6.19
CA MET A 4 -12.32 7.36 5.24
C MET A 4 -11.78 8.78 5.45
N ALA A 5 -12.67 9.74 5.76
CA ALA A 5 -12.27 11.10 6.06
C ALA A 5 -11.45 11.18 7.37
N LYS A 6 -11.82 10.41 8.39
CA LYS A 6 -11.07 10.32 9.66
C LYS A 6 -9.69 9.70 9.44
N ALA A 7 -9.59 8.61 8.67
CA ALA A 7 -8.31 7.97 8.35
C ALA A 7 -7.40 8.92 7.57
N PHE A 8 -7.93 9.57 6.52
CA PHE A 8 -7.18 10.57 5.77
C PHE A 8 -6.66 11.71 6.66
N TYR A 9 -7.49 12.23 7.55
CA TYR A 9 -7.10 13.32 8.46
C TYR A 9 -6.03 12.87 9.46
N ALA A 10 -6.12 11.65 9.98
CA ALA A 10 -5.12 11.06 10.86
C ALA A 10 -3.76 10.95 10.15
N ASP A 11 -3.75 10.43 8.92
CA ASP A 11 -2.54 10.31 8.10
C ASP A 11 -1.98 11.68 7.73
N TRP A 12 -2.83 12.63 7.40
CA TRP A 12 -2.42 14.01 7.13
C TRP A 12 -1.74 14.66 8.35
N ARG A 13 -2.30 14.49 9.54
CA ARG A 13 -1.67 15.03 10.76
C ARG A 13 -0.33 14.39 11.04
N ARG A 14 -0.19 13.08 10.78
CA ARG A 14 1.03 12.32 11.07
C ARG A 14 2.11 12.57 10.02
N TYR A 15 1.78 12.50 8.75
CA TYR A 15 2.74 12.45 7.65
C TYR A 15 2.71 13.65 6.71
N GLY A 16 1.87 14.66 6.93
CA GLY A 16 1.68 15.75 5.99
C GLY A 16 2.94 16.55 5.67
N LYS A 17 3.87 16.69 6.63
CA LYS A 17 5.18 17.32 6.41
C LYS A 17 6.07 16.48 5.49
N ASP A 18 6.10 15.17 5.69
CA ASP A 18 6.92 14.25 4.91
C ASP A 18 6.31 14.04 3.51
N ALA A 19 4.99 13.99 3.41
CA ALA A 19 4.29 14.00 2.12
C ALA A 19 4.65 15.22 1.26
N LYS A 20 4.87 16.41 1.85
CA LYS A 20 5.38 17.59 1.14
C LYS A 20 6.81 17.39 0.63
N LYS A 21 7.69 16.77 1.41
CA LYS A 21 9.06 16.45 0.95
C LYS A 21 9.02 15.49 -0.23
N HIS A 22 8.13 14.48 -0.17
CA HIS A 22 7.95 13.52 -1.26
C HIS A 22 7.46 14.18 -2.54
N GLU A 23 6.61 15.19 -2.48
CA GLU A 23 6.13 15.90 -3.67
C GLU A 23 7.29 16.47 -4.51
N VAL A 24 8.34 16.97 -3.89
CA VAL A 24 9.50 17.57 -4.59
C VAL A 24 10.18 16.54 -5.48
N TRP A 25 10.53 15.37 -4.93
CA TRP A 25 11.20 14.34 -5.72
C TRP A 25 10.27 13.68 -6.74
N ILE A 26 8.98 13.45 -6.38
CA ILE A 26 7.98 12.88 -7.30
C ILE A 26 7.87 13.75 -8.56
N ARG A 27 7.66 15.06 -8.39
CA ARG A 27 7.57 15.98 -9.53
C ARG A 27 8.88 16.09 -10.32
N LYS A 28 10.02 16.07 -9.64
CA LYS A 28 11.34 16.07 -10.31
C LYS A 28 11.53 14.80 -11.13
N HIS A 29 11.21 13.64 -10.54
CA HIS A 29 11.35 12.36 -11.22
C HIS A 29 10.42 12.27 -12.45
N ALA A 30 9.15 12.64 -12.31
CA ALA A 30 8.21 12.68 -13.41
C ALA A 30 8.70 13.55 -14.57
N ARG A 31 9.14 14.78 -14.29
CA ARG A 31 9.69 15.68 -15.32
C ARG A 31 10.88 15.07 -16.07
N ASN A 32 11.81 14.44 -15.34
CA ASN A 32 13.01 13.84 -15.94
C ASN A 32 12.69 12.67 -16.87
N ARG A 33 11.53 12.03 -16.70
CA ARG A 33 11.06 10.88 -17.48
C ARG A 33 10.02 11.26 -18.53
N GLY A 34 9.60 12.52 -18.61
CA GLY A 34 8.48 12.92 -19.45
C GLY A 34 7.13 12.36 -18.98
N TRP A 35 7.03 12.01 -17.69
CA TRP A 35 5.81 11.50 -17.08
C TRP A 35 4.96 12.64 -16.51
N SER A 36 3.67 12.40 -16.40
CA SER A 36 2.76 13.18 -15.57
C SER A 36 2.66 12.60 -14.16
N VAL A 37 2.16 13.39 -13.22
CA VAL A 37 1.74 12.92 -11.90
C VAL A 37 0.23 12.97 -11.82
N ASN A 38 -0.36 12.11 -10.99
CA ASN A 38 -1.81 12.06 -10.82
C ASN A 38 -2.37 13.45 -10.52
N SER A 39 -3.21 13.96 -11.43
CA SER A 39 -3.78 15.31 -11.32
C SER A 39 -4.97 15.40 -10.36
N ARG A 40 -5.47 14.27 -9.87
CA ARG A 40 -6.57 14.20 -8.89
C ARG A 40 -6.01 14.40 -7.47
N TRP A 41 -6.11 15.62 -6.98
CA TRP A 41 -5.41 16.09 -5.79
C TRP A 41 -5.60 15.20 -4.53
N MET A 42 -6.81 14.66 -4.30
CA MET A 42 -7.07 13.77 -3.16
C MET A 42 -6.28 12.48 -3.28
N ILE A 43 -6.29 11.86 -4.45
CA ILE A 43 -5.58 10.59 -4.71
C ILE A 43 -4.07 10.83 -4.66
N TYR A 44 -3.60 11.86 -5.34
CA TYR A 44 -2.19 12.26 -5.29
C TYR A 44 -1.72 12.53 -3.85
N THR A 45 -2.55 13.18 -3.04
CA THR A 45 -2.23 13.42 -1.63
C THR A 45 -2.20 12.13 -0.83
N ASN A 46 -3.18 11.22 -1.02
CA ASN A 46 -3.17 9.92 -0.36
C ASN A 46 -1.93 9.11 -0.73
N LEU A 47 -1.55 9.07 -2.00
CA LEU A 47 -0.36 8.34 -2.44
C LEU A 47 0.92 8.88 -1.80
N LYS A 48 1.04 10.20 -1.66
CA LYS A 48 2.16 10.82 -0.93
C LYS A 48 2.18 10.44 0.56
N LEU A 49 1.01 10.40 1.19
CA LEU A 49 0.88 9.98 2.59
C LEU A 49 1.24 8.51 2.76
N TRP A 50 0.83 7.64 1.84
CA TRP A 50 1.19 6.21 1.88
C TRP A 50 2.68 5.97 1.64
N ILE A 51 3.33 6.76 0.79
CA ILE A 51 4.79 6.71 0.62
C ILE A 51 5.49 7.15 1.92
N ALA A 52 4.98 8.18 2.59
CA ALA A 52 5.53 8.63 3.87
C ALA A 52 5.31 7.60 4.99
N ASP A 53 4.15 6.97 5.03
CA ASP A 53 3.82 5.85 5.93
C ASP A 53 4.79 4.66 5.68
N SER A 54 4.99 4.30 4.42
CA SER A 54 5.94 3.26 4.01
C SER A 54 7.38 3.59 4.45
N GLU A 55 7.83 4.82 4.26
CA GLU A 55 9.16 5.24 4.69
C GLU A 55 9.30 5.20 6.22
N ALA A 56 8.26 5.58 6.96
CA ALA A 56 8.24 5.48 8.42
C ALA A 56 8.27 4.02 8.91
N MET A 57 7.54 3.12 8.22
CA MET A 57 7.49 1.70 8.57
C MET A 57 8.77 0.95 8.22
N TYR A 58 9.30 1.16 7.02
CA TYR A 58 10.33 0.29 6.44
C TYR A 58 11.68 0.99 6.26
N GLY A 59 11.77 2.29 6.54
CA GLY A 59 12.98 3.10 6.27
C GLY A 59 13.23 3.32 4.76
N ARG A 60 12.27 2.95 3.91
CA ARG A 60 12.34 3.07 2.45
C ARG A 60 10.98 3.45 1.87
N ARG A 61 10.98 4.16 0.74
CA ARG A 61 9.77 4.58 0.01
C ARG A 61 9.31 3.47 -0.91
N TYR A 62 8.71 2.42 -0.37
CA TYR A 62 8.13 1.39 -1.22
C TYR A 62 6.90 1.90 -1.96
N CYS A 63 6.63 1.30 -3.11
CA CYS A 63 5.43 1.59 -3.88
C CYS A 63 4.19 1.30 -3.03
N PRO A 64 3.17 2.19 -3.02
CA PRO A 64 1.95 1.98 -2.24
C PRO A 64 1.19 0.68 -2.54
N CYS A 65 1.46 0.05 -3.68
CA CYS A 65 0.82 -1.21 -4.09
C CYS A 65 1.51 -2.45 -3.53
N TYR A 66 2.67 -2.31 -2.90
CA TYR A 66 3.49 -3.44 -2.49
C TYR A 66 3.98 -3.29 -1.05
N GLU A 67 4.22 -4.41 -0.43
CA GLU A 67 4.84 -4.51 0.88
C GLU A 67 6.18 -5.25 0.76
N PRO A 68 7.21 -4.84 1.50
CA PRO A 68 8.46 -5.57 1.54
C PRO A 68 8.26 -6.96 2.15
N SER A 69 9.03 -7.92 1.69
CA SER A 69 9.08 -9.30 2.19
C SER A 69 10.47 -9.60 2.75
N ASP A 70 10.75 -10.87 3.04
CA ASP A 70 12.10 -11.33 3.44
C ASP A 70 13.09 -11.37 2.26
N ASP A 71 12.60 -11.26 1.02
CA ASP A 71 13.43 -11.19 -0.18
C ASP A 71 13.95 -9.76 -0.41
N ALA A 72 15.21 -9.53 -0.04
CA ALA A 72 15.86 -8.23 -0.19
C ALA A 72 16.05 -7.83 -1.66
N GLU A 73 16.12 -8.77 -2.60
CA GLU A 73 16.23 -8.44 -4.03
C GLU A 73 14.90 -7.99 -4.59
N LEU A 74 13.82 -8.69 -4.26
CA LEU A 74 12.46 -8.27 -4.60
C LEU A 74 12.17 -6.88 -4.01
N ASN A 75 12.50 -6.67 -2.73
CA ASN A 75 12.27 -5.40 -2.05
C ASN A 75 12.94 -4.22 -2.77
N ARG A 76 14.14 -4.40 -3.34
CA ARG A 76 14.80 -3.34 -4.12
C ARG A 76 13.99 -2.95 -5.37
N LYS A 77 13.32 -3.90 -6.00
CA LYS A 77 12.49 -3.68 -7.19
C LYS A 77 11.20 -2.91 -6.88
N LEU A 78 10.77 -2.91 -5.62
CA LEU A 78 9.53 -2.29 -5.16
C LEU A 78 9.68 -0.85 -4.66
N ILE A 79 10.90 -0.31 -4.58
CA ILE A 79 11.12 1.09 -4.17
C ILE A 79 10.52 2.04 -5.22
N CYS A 80 9.69 2.99 -4.76
CA CYS A 80 9.01 3.93 -5.63
C CYS A 80 9.96 4.98 -6.26
N PRO A 81 9.94 5.17 -7.59
CA PRO A 81 9.18 4.43 -8.59
C PRO A 81 9.68 2.99 -8.71
N CYS A 82 8.78 2.02 -8.64
CA CYS A 82 9.16 0.62 -8.72
C CYS A 82 9.73 0.28 -10.11
N GLN A 83 10.48 -0.82 -10.18
CA GLN A 83 11.12 -1.28 -11.43
C GLN A 83 10.11 -1.44 -12.58
N PHE A 84 8.85 -1.75 -12.25
CA PHE A 84 7.80 -2.04 -13.23
C PHE A 84 7.13 -0.79 -13.79
N ALA A 85 7.32 0.37 -13.16
CA ALA A 85 6.58 1.60 -13.50
C ALA A 85 6.76 2.04 -14.97
N GLN A 86 7.97 1.88 -15.54
CA GLN A 86 8.20 2.26 -16.93
C GLN A 86 7.40 1.38 -17.89
N GLU A 87 7.52 0.06 -17.76
CA GLU A 87 6.81 -0.90 -18.62
C GLU A 87 5.29 -0.73 -18.53
N GLU A 88 4.77 -0.49 -17.33
CA GLU A 88 3.35 -0.24 -17.13
C GLU A 88 2.88 1.04 -17.79
N ILE A 89 3.63 2.14 -17.63
CA ILE A 89 3.31 3.42 -18.27
C ILE A 89 3.34 3.28 -19.79
N ASP A 90 4.29 2.53 -20.34
CA ASP A 90 4.40 2.29 -21.76
C ASP A 90 3.22 1.44 -22.29
N THR A 91 2.77 0.47 -21.51
CA THR A 91 1.73 -0.48 -21.90
C THR A 91 0.32 0.03 -21.66
N THR A 92 0.05 0.53 -20.45
CA THR A 92 -1.31 0.92 -20.01
C THR A 92 -1.52 2.43 -19.98
N GLY A 93 -0.44 3.19 -19.94
CA GLY A 93 -0.44 4.65 -19.79
C GLY A 93 -0.17 5.14 -18.38
N TRP A 94 -0.22 4.28 -17.36
CA TRP A 94 0.00 4.63 -15.96
C TRP A 94 0.69 3.50 -15.18
N CYS A 95 1.40 3.86 -14.11
CA CYS A 95 1.94 2.86 -13.18
C CYS A 95 0.82 2.30 -12.28
N HIS A 96 0.99 1.09 -11.77
CA HIS A 96 -0.06 0.37 -11.06
C HIS A 96 -0.70 1.17 -9.92
N CYS A 97 0.07 1.87 -9.10
CA CYS A 97 -0.47 2.72 -8.04
C CYS A 97 -1.07 4.06 -8.52
N THR A 98 -1.09 4.29 -9.83
CA THR A 98 -1.62 5.53 -10.45
C THR A 98 -0.93 6.83 -10.05
N LEU A 99 0.28 6.76 -9.44
CA LEU A 99 1.04 7.96 -9.08
C LEU A 99 1.61 8.67 -10.31
N PHE A 100 2.16 7.88 -11.24
CA PHE A 100 2.77 8.34 -12.48
C PHE A 100 1.99 7.84 -13.70
N GLY A 101 2.02 8.63 -14.77
CA GLY A 101 1.47 8.25 -16.05
C GLY A 101 2.20 8.91 -17.20
N ARG A 102 1.82 8.59 -18.45
CA ARG A 102 2.32 9.29 -19.62
C ARG A 102 2.08 10.80 -19.49
N GLY A 103 2.93 11.60 -20.12
CA GLY A 103 2.89 13.05 -20.01
C GLY A 103 1.59 13.72 -20.47
N ASP A 104 0.79 13.01 -21.29
CA ASP A 104 -0.46 13.47 -21.88
C ASP A 104 -1.72 13.09 -21.11
N LEU A 105 -1.61 12.40 -19.96
CA LEU A 105 -2.78 11.94 -19.21
C LEU A 105 -3.60 13.07 -18.61
N THR A 106 -4.91 12.97 -18.78
CA THR A 106 -5.91 13.85 -18.19
C THR A 106 -6.40 13.35 -16.83
N ALA A 107 -7.18 14.17 -16.12
CA ALA A 107 -7.83 13.73 -14.88
C ALA A 107 -8.84 12.59 -15.12
N ALA A 108 -9.46 12.52 -16.29
CA ALA A 108 -10.36 11.45 -16.65
C ALA A 108 -9.60 10.11 -16.87
N ASP A 109 -8.40 10.18 -17.43
CA ASP A 109 -7.54 9.00 -17.60
C ASP A 109 -7.12 8.44 -16.24
N TYR A 110 -6.65 9.29 -15.34
CA TYR A 110 -6.35 8.90 -13.96
C TYR A 110 -7.56 8.33 -13.23
N LYS A 111 -8.76 8.87 -13.46
CA LYS A 111 -9.98 8.31 -12.89
C LYS A 111 -10.22 6.87 -13.36
N ARG A 112 -10.04 6.59 -14.66
CA ARG A 112 -10.17 5.22 -15.20
C ARG A 112 -9.13 4.27 -14.58
N ALA A 113 -7.88 4.71 -14.48
CA ALA A 113 -6.81 3.95 -13.84
C ALA A 113 -7.14 3.58 -12.38
N GLU A 114 -7.65 4.54 -11.62
CA GLU A 114 -8.06 4.34 -10.22
C GLU A 114 -9.26 3.40 -10.10
N ASP A 115 -10.24 3.52 -11.00
CA ASP A 115 -11.40 2.63 -11.01
C ASP A 115 -10.99 1.18 -11.31
N GLN A 116 -10.03 0.98 -12.22
CA GLN A 116 -9.45 -0.32 -12.51
C GLN A 116 -8.73 -0.88 -11.29
N LEU A 117 -7.84 -0.11 -10.68
CA LEU A 117 -7.13 -0.52 -9.47
C LEU A 117 -8.10 -0.87 -8.33
N MET A 118 -9.14 -0.06 -8.13
CA MET A 118 -10.14 -0.32 -7.10
C MET A 118 -11.00 -1.55 -7.39
N ALA A 119 -11.21 -1.89 -8.67
CA ALA A 119 -11.89 -3.12 -9.06
C ALA A 119 -11.05 -4.36 -8.73
N GLU A 120 -9.74 -4.30 -8.99
CA GLU A 120 -8.79 -5.35 -8.61
C GLU A 120 -8.80 -5.59 -7.09
N TYR A 121 -8.65 -4.53 -6.29
CA TYR A 121 -8.70 -4.65 -4.82
C TYR A 121 -10.02 -5.22 -4.30
N ARG A 122 -11.15 -4.79 -4.85
CA ARG A 122 -12.47 -5.30 -4.44
C ARG A 122 -12.69 -6.75 -4.85
N GLY A 123 -12.13 -7.16 -5.97
CA GLY A 123 -12.21 -8.52 -6.48
C GLY A 123 -11.45 -9.55 -5.65
N THR A 124 -10.48 -9.12 -4.83
CA THR A 124 -9.73 -10.03 -3.95
C THR A 124 -10.52 -10.28 -2.66
N PRO A 125 -11.05 -11.49 -2.43
CA PRO A 125 -11.81 -11.80 -1.24
C PRO A 125 -10.90 -11.79 0.00
N LEU A 126 -11.41 -11.29 1.13
CA LEU A 126 -10.75 -11.44 2.43
C LEU A 126 -11.09 -12.83 3.01
N LYS A 127 -10.08 -13.59 3.40
CA LYS A 127 -10.26 -14.85 4.16
C LYS A 127 -10.47 -14.51 5.64
N LEU A 128 -11.65 -13.97 5.95
CA LEU A 128 -12.02 -13.50 7.27
C LEU A 128 -13.07 -14.44 7.87
N THR A 129 -12.75 -15.06 9.00
CA THR A 129 -13.64 -15.97 9.74
C THR A 129 -13.53 -15.67 11.24
N ASP A 130 -14.66 -15.44 11.90
CA ASP A 130 -14.76 -15.21 13.33
C ASP A 130 -13.78 -14.16 13.89
N GLY A 131 -13.61 -13.04 13.16
CA GLY A 131 -12.68 -11.97 13.53
C GLY A 131 -11.21 -12.29 13.32
N VAL A 132 -10.90 -13.36 12.57
CA VAL A 132 -9.52 -13.74 12.19
C VAL A 132 -9.37 -13.65 10.68
N LEU A 133 -8.41 -12.85 10.24
CA LEU A 133 -7.99 -12.69 8.85
C LEU A 133 -6.80 -13.59 8.55
N ASP A 134 -6.91 -14.50 7.60
CA ASP A 134 -5.78 -15.29 7.09
C ASP A 134 -5.24 -14.65 5.80
N THR A 135 -4.03 -14.10 5.87
CA THR A 135 -3.37 -13.46 4.71
C THR A 135 -2.40 -14.37 3.99
N ARG A 136 -2.20 -15.61 4.45
CA ARG A 136 -1.24 -16.55 3.87
C ARG A 136 -1.62 -16.92 2.43
N GLY A 137 -0.61 -16.95 1.55
CA GLY A 137 -0.78 -17.30 0.15
C GLY A 137 -1.60 -16.29 -0.67
N GLN A 138 -1.87 -15.10 -0.16
CA GLN A 138 -2.51 -14.01 -0.88
C GLN A 138 -1.44 -13.04 -1.38
N HIS A 139 -1.50 -12.72 -2.66
CA HIS A 139 -0.53 -11.85 -3.32
C HIS A 139 -1.26 -10.75 -4.07
N MET A 140 -0.68 -9.53 -4.09
CA MET A 140 -1.27 -8.42 -4.81
C MET A 140 -1.04 -8.46 -6.32
N ASP A 141 0.10 -8.92 -6.75
CA ASP A 141 0.48 -8.77 -8.14
C ASP A 141 0.23 -10.01 -8.97
N VAL A 142 -1.04 -10.23 -9.31
CA VAL A 142 -1.43 -11.29 -10.25
C VAL A 142 -1.02 -10.93 -11.68
N LEU A 143 -0.94 -9.66 -12.02
CA LEU A 143 -0.66 -9.19 -13.38
C LEU A 143 0.81 -9.41 -13.79
N ARG A 144 1.72 -9.39 -12.81
CA ARG A 144 3.17 -9.54 -13.06
C ARG A 144 3.70 -10.91 -12.71
N GLY A 145 2.86 -11.80 -12.19
CA GLY A 145 3.28 -13.11 -11.73
C GLY A 145 4.26 -13.07 -10.55
N LEU A 146 4.33 -11.95 -9.81
CA LEU A 146 5.20 -11.79 -8.66
C LEU A 146 4.44 -12.10 -7.38
N PRO A 147 4.89 -13.04 -6.57
CA PRO A 147 4.35 -13.28 -5.25
C PRO A 147 4.75 -12.14 -4.31
N VAL A 148 3.90 -11.15 -4.15
CA VAL A 148 4.12 -10.02 -3.24
C VAL A 148 3.13 -10.11 -2.09
N PRO A 149 3.60 -10.24 -0.84
CA PRO A 149 2.73 -10.22 0.33
C PRO A 149 2.00 -8.88 0.44
N ASP A 150 0.71 -8.92 0.78
CA ASP A 150 -0.11 -7.72 0.93
C ASP A 150 -0.88 -7.68 2.27
N ALA A 151 -0.33 -8.32 3.29
CA ALA A 151 -0.96 -8.47 4.60
C ALA A 151 -1.47 -7.13 5.17
N ILE A 152 -0.70 -6.06 5.06
CA ILE A 152 -1.10 -4.75 5.57
C ILE A 152 -2.31 -4.18 4.84
N HIS A 153 -2.40 -4.32 3.51
CA HIS A 153 -3.56 -3.86 2.74
C HIS A 153 -4.82 -4.63 3.11
N GLN A 154 -4.71 -5.95 3.25
CA GLN A 154 -5.82 -6.80 3.67
C GLN A 154 -6.27 -6.47 5.09
N VAL A 155 -5.33 -6.27 6.02
CA VAL A 155 -5.61 -5.84 7.40
C VAL A 155 -6.34 -4.49 7.43
N LYS A 156 -5.86 -3.49 6.68
CA LYS A 156 -6.54 -2.19 6.57
C LYS A 156 -7.98 -2.34 6.06
N ARG A 157 -8.22 -3.22 5.10
CA ARG A 157 -9.58 -3.54 4.60
C ARG A 157 -10.42 -4.26 5.64
N ALA A 158 -9.85 -5.25 6.33
CA ALA A 158 -10.55 -6.03 7.36
C ALA A 158 -10.95 -5.15 8.55
N ILE A 159 -10.06 -4.29 9.04
CA ILE A 159 -10.38 -3.30 10.10
C ILE A 159 -11.54 -2.40 9.65
N GLY A 160 -11.57 -1.97 8.39
CA GLY A 160 -12.68 -1.20 7.84
C GLY A 160 -14.00 -1.96 7.77
N ALA A 161 -13.95 -3.29 7.65
CA ALA A 161 -15.13 -4.14 7.53
C ALA A 161 -15.71 -4.60 8.88
N VAL A 162 -14.85 -5.05 9.80
CA VAL A 162 -15.29 -5.68 11.07
C VAL A 162 -14.84 -4.92 12.32
N GLY A 163 -13.93 -3.93 12.18
CA GLY A 163 -13.39 -3.20 13.34
C GLY A 163 -12.29 -3.95 14.09
N LEU A 164 -12.05 -3.53 15.32
CA LEU A 164 -11.14 -4.16 16.26
C LEU A 164 -11.94 -4.81 17.41
N PRO A 165 -11.44 -5.85 18.08
CA PRO A 165 -10.14 -6.50 17.83
C PRO A 165 -10.15 -7.36 16.56
N LEU A 166 -8.96 -7.51 15.93
CA LEU A 166 -8.77 -8.31 14.73
C LEU A 166 -7.58 -9.26 14.93
N GLY A 167 -7.81 -10.56 14.81
CA GLY A 167 -6.74 -11.55 14.68
C GLY A 167 -6.23 -11.61 13.23
N VAL A 168 -4.93 -11.70 13.04
CA VAL A 168 -4.32 -11.84 11.71
C VAL A 168 -3.34 -13.00 11.70
N ILE A 169 -3.46 -13.88 10.72
CA ILE A 169 -2.51 -14.96 10.48
C ILE A 169 -1.65 -14.58 9.27
N VAL A 170 -0.35 -14.56 9.44
CA VAL A 170 0.64 -14.25 8.40
C VAL A 170 1.63 -15.39 8.24
N ALA A 171 2.28 -15.46 7.09
CA ALA A 171 3.20 -16.55 6.77
C ALA A 171 4.57 -16.37 7.44
N THR A 172 5.05 -15.13 7.57
CA THR A 172 6.42 -14.84 7.98
C THR A 172 6.49 -13.97 9.24
N ARG A 173 7.61 -14.08 9.95
CA ARG A 173 7.93 -13.21 11.08
C ARG A 173 7.99 -11.73 10.66
N THR A 174 8.54 -11.47 9.49
CA THR A 174 8.67 -10.11 8.96
C THR A 174 7.29 -9.47 8.78
N GLU A 175 6.32 -10.17 8.20
CA GLU A 175 4.94 -9.66 8.10
C GLU A 175 4.33 -9.40 9.47
N ALA A 176 4.54 -10.30 10.45
CA ALA A 176 4.04 -10.11 11.81
C ALA A 176 4.60 -8.85 12.47
N LEU A 177 5.92 -8.63 12.38
CA LEU A 177 6.59 -7.44 12.91
C LEU A 177 6.15 -6.15 12.18
N HIS A 178 5.84 -6.23 10.88
CA HIS A 178 5.29 -5.10 10.14
C HIS A 178 3.88 -4.74 10.64
N LEU A 179 3.05 -5.72 10.95
CA LEU A 179 1.71 -5.48 11.52
C LEU A 179 1.78 -4.91 12.94
N GLU A 180 2.68 -5.41 13.78
CA GLU A 180 2.93 -4.85 15.11
C GLU A 180 3.36 -3.38 15.00
N ARG A 181 4.28 -3.07 14.07
CA ARG A 181 4.71 -1.70 13.80
C ARG A 181 3.57 -0.83 13.27
N LEU A 182 2.75 -1.37 12.36
CA LEU A 182 1.53 -0.69 11.89
C LEU A 182 0.62 -0.34 13.06
N ALA A 183 0.39 -1.27 13.99
CA ALA A 183 -0.42 -1.04 15.19
C ALA A 183 0.12 0.16 15.99
N GLY A 184 1.43 0.17 16.30
CA GLY A 184 2.06 1.27 17.01
C GLY A 184 1.94 2.61 16.28
N LEU A 185 2.12 2.63 14.96
CA LEU A 185 1.97 3.83 14.14
C LEU A 185 0.52 4.33 14.08
N ARG A 186 -0.46 3.48 14.29
CA ARG A 186 -1.90 3.81 14.23
C ARG A 186 -2.53 3.98 15.61
N SER A 187 -1.72 4.00 16.66
CA SER A 187 -2.18 4.09 18.06
C SER A 187 -3.09 2.92 18.45
N MET A 188 -2.79 1.75 17.93
CA MET A 188 -3.36 0.46 18.26
C MET A 188 -2.33 -0.36 19.05
N HIS A 189 -2.78 -1.40 19.71
CA HIS A 189 -1.89 -2.41 20.30
C HIS A 189 -1.79 -3.60 19.33
N GLY A 190 -0.57 -4.13 19.16
CA GLY A 190 -0.29 -5.33 18.38
C GLY A 190 0.44 -6.34 19.25
N GLU A 191 -0.12 -7.54 19.37
CA GLU A 191 0.51 -8.68 20.07
C GLU A 191 0.87 -9.73 19.04
N VAL A 192 2.15 -10.14 19.00
CA VAL A 192 2.68 -11.14 18.07
C VAL A 192 2.93 -12.45 18.81
N VAL A 193 2.39 -13.54 18.29
CA VAL A 193 2.58 -14.90 18.82
C VAL A 193 3.03 -15.81 17.70
N GLU A 194 4.10 -16.58 17.95
CA GLU A 194 4.59 -17.61 17.04
C GLU A 194 3.72 -18.88 17.18
N GLY A 195 3.24 -19.40 16.06
CA GLY A 195 2.56 -20.69 15.97
C GLY A 195 3.43 -21.73 15.27
N GLU A 196 2.92 -22.95 15.12
CA GLU A 196 3.67 -24.06 14.49
C GLU A 196 4.05 -23.78 13.02
N ASP A 197 3.09 -23.26 12.22
CA ASP A 197 3.27 -23.04 10.78
C ASP A 197 3.02 -21.59 10.35
N ALA A 198 2.80 -20.68 11.29
CA ALA A 198 2.43 -19.30 11.00
C ALA A 198 2.61 -18.39 12.20
N TRP A 199 2.58 -17.10 11.95
CA TRP A 199 2.58 -16.06 12.98
C TRP A 199 1.16 -15.52 13.15
N ARG A 200 0.76 -15.28 14.39
CA ARG A 200 -0.50 -14.64 14.72
C ARG A 200 -0.25 -13.26 15.30
N VAL A 201 -0.99 -12.28 14.80
CA VAL A 201 -0.96 -10.90 15.31
C VAL A 201 -2.37 -10.54 15.76
N THR A 202 -2.53 -10.13 17.01
CA THR A 202 -3.79 -9.59 17.52
C THR A 202 -3.70 -8.07 17.55
N LEU A 203 -4.57 -7.40 16.82
CA LEU A 203 -4.70 -5.95 16.77
C LEU A 203 -5.88 -5.49 17.62
N SER A 204 -5.65 -4.55 18.54
CA SER A 204 -6.70 -4.04 19.45
C SER A 204 -6.56 -2.54 19.73
#